data_1b323192e2988d2ad6ca5374bfe5c024
#
_entry.id   1b323192e2988d2ad6ca5374bfe5c024
#
_cell.length_a   1.000
_cell.length_b   1.000
_cell.length_c   1.000
_cell.angle_alpha   90.00
_cell.angle_beta   90.00
_cell.angle_gamma   90.00
#
_symmetry.space_group_name_H-M   'P 1'
#
loop_
_entity.id
_entity.type
_entity.pdbx_description
1 polymer ?
#
loop_
_entity_poly.entity_id
_entity_poly.type
_entity_poly.pdbx_seq_one_letter_code
_entity_poly.pdbx_strand_id
1 'polypeptide(L)'
;MTRLVQELMRLPGIGEKTAGRLAFHVLRADRTYAEALAQALLSVKDETRLCSVCFALTEADPCPICDDPRRLADAICVVEEPADLIAVERAREFHGRYHVLHGTLAPLDGVGPDDLKIQPLLVRLRGGAVREVILATNPTAEGEATALYLAKLIKPLGLRVTRIAHGIPVGGDLEYADVMTLGRALEGRREM
;
A
#
# COMPACT_ATOMS: atom_id res chain seq x y z
N MET A 1 24.56 -15.40 -21.54
CA MET A 1 24.97 -14.28 -20.69
C MET A 1 24.36 -12.97 -21.14
N THR A 2 24.63 -12.48 -22.34
CA THR A 2 24.16 -11.17 -22.84
C THR A 2 22.65 -10.97 -22.69
N ARG A 3 21.84 -11.97 -23.09
CA ARG A 3 20.38 -11.91 -22.95
C ARG A 3 19.93 -11.75 -21.50
N LEU A 4 20.53 -12.49 -20.55
CA LEU A 4 20.18 -12.37 -19.13
C LEU A 4 20.53 -10.97 -18.58
N VAL A 5 21.71 -10.43 -18.94
CA VAL A 5 22.11 -9.07 -18.56
C VAL A 5 21.11 -8.04 -19.09
N GLN A 6 20.69 -8.17 -20.35
CA GLN A 6 19.71 -7.27 -20.97
C GLN A 6 18.35 -7.30 -20.23
N GLU A 7 17.84 -8.50 -19.90
CA GLU A 7 16.56 -8.60 -19.16
C GLU A 7 16.68 -8.06 -17.73
N LEU A 8 17.80 -8.30 -17.05
CA LEU A 8 18.04 -7.74 -15.72
C LEU A 8 18.15 -6.20 -15.73
N MET A 9 18.71 -5.61 -16.79
CA MET A 9 18.78 -4.14 -16.96
C MET A 9 17.41 -3.48 -17.15
N ARG A 10 16.36 -4.22 -17.49
CA ARG A 10 14.99 -3.71 -17.60
C ARG A 10 14.35 -3.51 -16.22
N LEU A 11 14.93 -4.07 -15.16
CA LEU A 11 14.45 -3.85 -13.80
C LEU A 11 14.86 -2.46 -13.31
N PRO A 12 13.94 -1.72 -12.64
CA PRO A 12 14.23 -0.39 -12.15
C PRO A 12 15.39 -0.40 -11.15
N GLY A 13 16.32 0.52 -11.31
CA GLY A 13 17.52 0.62 -10.46
C GLY A 13 18.65 -0.35 -10.79
N ILE A 14 18.50 -1.22 -11.79
CA ILE A 14 19.52 -2.18 -12.22
C ILE A 14 20.26 -1.64 -13.46
N GLY A 15 21.46 -1.11 -13.26
CA GLY A 15 22.37 -0.72 -14.34
C GLY A 15 23.22 -1.90 -14.84
N GLU A 16 23.94 -1.71 -15.95
CA GLU A 16 24.75 -2.73 -16.63
C GLU A 16 25.74 -3.45 -15.69
N LYS A 17 26.45 -2.70 -14.83
CA LYS A 17 27.41 -3.26 -13.88
C LYS A 17 26.74 -4.21 -12.87
N THR A 18 25.58 -3.82 -12.34
CA THR A 18 24.80 -4.64 -11.41
C THR A 18 24.21 -5.85 -12.09
N ALA A 19 23.62 -5.67 -13.29
CA ALA A 19 23.08 -6.76 -14.10
C ALA A 19 24.15 -7.80 -14.44
N GLY A 20 25.36 -7.37 -14.82
CA GLY A 20 26.50 -8.25 -15.05
C GLY A 20 26.86 -9.08 -13.82
N ARG A 21 26.95 -8.44 -12.65
CA ARG A 21 27.25 -9.15 -11.38
C ARG A 21 26.17 -10.18 -11.03
N LEU A 22 24.89 -9.83 -11.19
CA LEU A 22 23.77 -10.76 -10.96
C LEU A 22 23.80 -11.94 -11.94
N ALA A 23 24.05 -11.67 -13.22
CA ALA A 23 24.14 -12.72 -14.23
C ALA A 23 25.30 -13.69 -13.95
N PHE A 24 26.47 -13.21 -13.49
CA PHE A 24 27.58 -14.07 -13.06
C PHE A 24 27.24 -14.85 -11.79
N HIS A 25 26.48 -14.27 -10.86
CA HIS A 25 26.01 -15.00 -9.68
C HIS A 25 25.13 -16.20 -10.08
N VAL A 26 24.12 -15.96 -10.92
CA VAL A 26 23.25 -17.04 -11.43
C VAL A 26 24.04 -18.11 -12.19
N LEU A 27 25.04 -17.70 -13.01
CA LEU A 27 25.88 -18.65 -13.74
C LEU A 27 26.70 -19.57 -12.81
N ARG A 28 27.15 -19.06 -11.66
CA ARG A 28 27.94 -19.84 -10.70
C ARG A 28 27.10 -20.65 -9.72
N ALA A 29 25.84 -20.28 -9.56
CA ALA A 29 24.90 -21.01 -8.72
C ALA A 29 24.51 -22.36 -9.37
N ASP A 30 23.97 -23.25 -8.55
CA ASP A 30 23.42 -24.51 -9.02
C ASP A 30 22.23 -24.31 -9.94
N ARG A 31 22.01 -25.25 -10.84
CA ARG A 31 20.87 -25.23 -11.76
C ARG A 31 19.55 -25.14 -11.04
N THR A 32 19.40 -25.81 -9.90
CA THR A 32 18.21 -25.77 -9.05
C THR A 32 17.86 -24.36 -8.56
N TYR A 33 18.87 -23.55 -8.23
CA TYR A 33 18.66 -22.14 -7.89
C TYR A 33 18.12 -21.33 -9.08
N ALA A 34 18.69 -21.53 -10.27
CA ALA A 34 18.23 -20.83 -11.47
C ALA A 34 16.79 -21.21 -11.85
N GLU A 35 16.45 -22.50 -11.72
CA GLU A 35 15.09 -23.01 -11.95
C GLU A 35 14.11 -22.45 -10.93
N ALA A 36 14.45 -22.43 -9.63
CA ALA A 36 13.62 -21.87 -8.58
C ALA A 36 13.36 -20.36 -8.77
N LEU A 37 14.40 -19.60 -9.15
CA LEU A 37 14.26 -18.18 -9.47
C LEU A 37 13.35 -17.95 -10.68
N ALA A 38 13.54 -18.71 -11.75
CA ALA A 38 12.70 -18.62 -12.94
C ALA A 38 11.24 -18.96 -12.62
N GLN A 39 11.01 -20.03 -11.85
CA GLN A 39 9.66 -20.43 -11.42
C GLN A 39 9.00 -19.35 -10.55
N ALA A 40 9.72 -18.78 -9.58
CA ALA A 40 9.20 -17.70 -8.73
C ALA A 40 8.77 -16.47 -9.55
N LEU A 41 9.54 -16.09 -10.58
CA LEU A 41 9.18 -15.00 -11.49
C LEU A 41 7.89 -15.29 -12.29
N LEU A 42 7.70 -16.54 -12.73
CA LEU A 42 6.49 -16.95 -13.44
C LEU A 42 5.29 -17.00 -12.47
N SER A 43 5.44 -17.63 -11.31
CA SER A 43 4.35 -17.74 -10.30
C SER A 43 3.81 -16.38 -9.88
N VAL A 44 4.66 -15.37 -9.71
CA VAL A 44 4.20 -13.99 -9.40
C VAL A 44 3.26 -13.46 -10.49
N LYS A 45 3.48 -13.81 -11.76
CA LYS A 45 2.61 -13.36 -12.86
C LYS A 45 1.33 -14.17 -12.99
N ASP A 46 1.41 -15.48 -12.71
CA ASP A 46 0.34 -16.42 -12.99
C ASP A 46 -0.62 -16.59 -11.79
N GLU A 47 -0.09 -16.51 -10.56
CA GLU A 47 -0.82 -16.82 -9.34
C GLU A 47 -1.26 -15.58 -8.57
N THR A 48 -0.57 -14.42 -8.75
CA THR A 48 -0.94 -13.20 -8.04
C THR A 48 -2.18 -12.55 -8.65
N ARG A 49 -3.16 -12.33 -7.79
CA ARG A 49 -4.44 -11.69 -8.10
C ARG A 49 -4.80 -10.64 -7.05
N LEU A 50 -5.86 -9.88 -7.29
CA LEU A 50 -6.42 -8.99 -6.29
C LEU A 50 -7.39 -9.77 -5.40
N CYS A 51 -7.27 -9.59 -4.09
CA CYS A 51 -8.26 -10.07 -3.13
C CYS A 51 -9.65 -9.50 -3.45
N SER A 52 -10.66 -10.33 -3.54
CA SER A 52 -12.05 -9.92 -3.83
C SER A 52 -12.65 -8.98 -2.79
N VAL A 53 -12.09 -8.94 -1.57
CA VAL A 53 -12.60 -8.16 -0.44
C VAL A 53 -11.85 -6.84 -0.25
N CYS A 54 -10.51 -6.86 -0.23
CA CYS A 54 -9.71 -5.68 0.12
C CYS A 54 -8.83 -5.15 -1.00
N PHE A 55 -8.78 -5.84 -2.14
CA PHE A 55 -7.95 -5.51 -3.31
C PHE A 55 -6.44 -5.54 -3.07
N ALA A 56 -5.96 -6.16 -1.97
CA ALA A 56 -4.55 -6.46 -1.81
C ALA A 56 -4.08 -7.50 -2.83
N LEU A 57 -2.79 -7.50 -3.16
CA LEU A 57 -2.18 -8.56 -3.95
C LEU A 57 -2.10 -9.85 -3.12
N THR A 58 -2.50 -10.98 -3.70
CA THR A 58 -2.58 -12.26 -3.00
C THR A 58 -2.57 -13.43 -3.98
N GLU A 59 -2.15 -14.60 -3.51
CA GLU A 59 -2.27 -15.88 -4.22
C GLU A 59 -3.58 -16.62 -3.86
N ALA A 60 -4.11 -16.36 -2.66
CA ALA A 60 -5.38 -16.94 -2.17
C ALA A 60 -6.48 -15.88 -2.13
N ASP A 61 -7.73 -16.26 -2.40
CA ASP A 61 -8.89 -15.36 -2.34
C ASP A 61 -10.01 -15.95 -1.46
N PRO A 62 -10.38 -15.26 -0.37
CA PRO A 62 -9.84 -14.00 0.15
C PRO A 62 -8.37 -14.10 0.60
N CYS A 63 -7.68 -12.93 0.68
CA CYS A 63 -6.31 -12.90 1.17
C CYS A 63 -6.23 -13.33 2.65
N PRO A 64 -5.04 -13.77 3.15
CA PRO A 64 -4.89 -14.22 4.54
C PRO A 64 -5.32 -13.18 5.58
N ILE A 65 -5.22 -11.88 5.30
CA ILE A 65 -5.67 -10.83 6.20
C ILE A 65 -7.21 -10.76 6.27
N CYS A 66 -7.89 -10.91 5.14
CA CYS A 66 -9.34 -10.89 5.10
C CYS A 66 -9.97 -12.16 5.66
N ASP A 67 -9.28 -13.30 5.54
CA ASP A 67 -9.72 -14.61 6.02
C ASP A 67 -9.40 -14.85 7.50
N ASP A 68 -8.50 -14.06 8.12
CA ASP A 68 -8.15 -14.21 9.54
C ASP A 68 -9.30 -13.77 10.45
N PRO A 69 -9.94 -14.71 11.19
CA PRO A 69 -11.07 -14.41 12.09
C PRO A 69 -10.67 -13.57 13.31
N ARG A 70 -9.38 -13.47 13.62
CA ARG A 70 -8.86 -12.66 14.74
C ARG A 70 -8.85 -11.18 14.41
N ARG A 71 -8.98 -10.80 13.12
CA ARG A 71 -8.98 -9.41 12.68
C ARG A 71 -10.30 -8.73 13.03
N LEU A 72 -10.20 -7.54 13.61
CA LEU A 72 -11.34 -6.69 13.93
C LEU A 72 -12.09 -6.30 12.65
N ALA A 73 -13.37 -6.59 12.62
CA ALA A 73 -14.21 -6.30 11.45
C ALA A 73 -14.77 -4.87 11.46
N ASP A 74 -14.65 -4.16 12.58
CA ASP A 74 -15.22 -2.84 12.81
C ASP A 74 -14.31 -1.68 12.40
N ALA A 75 -13.05 -1.95 12.03
CA ALA A 75 -12.09 -0.95 11.56
C ALA A 75 -11.50 -1.32 10.19
N ILE A 76 -11.52 -0.36 9.25
CA ILE A 76 -10.89 -0.49 7.93
C ILE A 76 -9.83 0.59 7.77
N CYS A 77 -8.59 0.19 7.48
CA CYS A 77 -7.51 1.06 7.04
C CYS A 77 -7.50 1.12 5.51
N VAL A 78 -7.70 2.32 4.96
CA VAL A 78 -7.71 2.59 3.53
C VAL A 78 -6.35 3.11 3.12
N VAL A 79 -5.70 2.44 2.17
CA VAL A 79 -4.37 2.77 1.65
C VAL A 79 -4.42 2.98 0.14
N GLU A 80 -3.43 3.66 -0.42
CA GLU A 80 -3.34 3.92 -1.87
C GLU A 80 -2.93 2.66 -2.64
N GLU A 81 -1.83 2.05 -2.21
CA GLU A 81 -1.18 0.96 -2.94
C GLU A 81 -0.99 -0.29 -2.06
N PRO A 82 -0.83 -1.47 -2.67
CA PRO A 82 -0.53 -2.70 -1.93
C PRO A 82 0.75 -2.60 -1.07
N ALA A 83 1.73 -1.80 -1.50
CA ALA A 83 2.97 -1.58 -0.76
C ALA A 83 2.72 -0.86 0.57
N ASP A 84 1.76 0.08 0.61
CA ASP A 84 1.38 0.81 1.83
C ASP A 84 0.75 -0.13 2.86
N LEU A 85 -0.12 -1.05 2.40
CA LEU A 85 -0.69 -2.09 3.25
C LEU A 85 0.43 -2.90 3.93
N ILE A 86 1.42 -3.34 3.15
CA ILE A 86 2.56 -4.09 3.68
C ILE A 86 3.35 -3.26 4.71
N ALA A 87 3.50 -1.95 4.49
CA ALA A 87 4.18 -1.06 5.41
C ALA A 87 3.43 -0.95 6.74
N VAL A 88 2.10 -0.76 6.70
CA VAL A 88 1.26 -0.71 7.91
C VAL A 88 1.26 -2.06 8.65
N GLU A 89 1.18 -3.19 7.94
CA GLU A 89 1.23 -4.52 8.56
C GLU A 89 2.56 -4.78 9.28
N ARG A 90 3.67 -4.29 8.74
CA ARG A 90 4.99 -4.41 9.39
C ARG A 90 5.07 -3.71 10.73
N ALA A 91 4.29 -2.66 10.96
CA ALA A 91 4.22 -1.97 12.24
C ALA A 91 3.58 -2.83 13.33
N ARG A 92 2.72 -3.82 12.99
CA ARG A 92 2.02 -4.76 13.88
C ARG A 92 1.10 -4.10 14.92
N GLU A 93 0.75 -2.85 14.72
CA GLU A 93 -0.11 -2.08 15.64
C GLU A 93 -1.57 -2.06 15.20
N PHE A 94 -1.84 -2.33 13.92
CA PHE A 94 -3.19 -2.34 13.38
C PHE A 94 -3.74 -3.76 13.24
N HIS A 95 -4.83 -4.03 13.93
CA HIS A 95 -5.47 -5.35 13.96
C HIS A 95 -6.80 -5.40 13.20
N GLY A 96 -7.16 -4.34 12.48
CA GLY A 96 -8.34 -4.27 11.63
C GLY A 96 -8.11 -4.87 10.24
N ARG A 97 -9.00 -4.52 9.33
CA ARG A 97 -8.96 -4.94 7.92
C ARG A 97 -8.50 -3.79 7.03
N TYR A 98 -8.11 -4.10 5.81
CA TYR A 98 -7.62 -3.11 4.84
C TYR A 98 -8.56 -2.95 3.66
N HIS A 99 -8.35 -1.85 2.93
CA HIS A 99 -8.87 -1.64 1.60
C HIS A 99 -7.84 -0.85 0.77
N VAL A 100 -7.46 -1.40 -0.38
CA VAL A 100 -6.47 -0.81 -1.29
C VAL A 100 -7.21 -0.11 -2.42
N LEU A 101 -6.90 1.17 -2.65
CA LEU A 101 -7.55 1.99 -3.68
C LEU A 101 -6.97 1.76 -5.08
N HIS A 102 -5.72 1.33 -5.18
CA HIS A 102 -4.91 1.25 -6.40
C HIS A 102 -4.69 2.62 -7.05
N GLY A 103 -4.31 3.60 -6.26
CA GLY A 103 -3.94 4.94 -6.68
C GLY A 103 -4.57 6.06 -5.87
N THR A 104 -4.47 7.26 -6.39
CA THR A 104 -5.01 8.51 -5.83
C THR A 104 -5.79 9.29 -6.89
N LEU A 105 -6.65 10.20 -6.47
CA LEU A 105 -7.27 11.15 -7.37
C LEU A 105 -6.21 12.09 -7.95
N ALA A 106 -6.01 12.04 -9.25
CA ALA A 106 -5.08 12.86 -9.99
C ALA A 106 -5.72 13.36 -11.29
N PRO A 107 -6.63 14.36 -11.24
CA PRO A 107 -7.38 14.80 -12.40
C PRO A 107 -6.49 15.33 -13.54
N LEU A 108 -5.31 15.86 -13.22
CA LEU A 108 -4.34 16.33 -14.22
C LEU A 108 -3.74 15.17 -15.01
N ASP A 109 -3.65 13.98 -14.39
CA ASP A 109 -3.18 12.75 -15.02
C ASP A 109 -4.36 11.90 -15.56
N GLY A 110 -5.58 12.42 -15.50
CA GLY A 110 -6.79 11.74 -15.95
C GLY A 110 -7.33 10.67 -15.00
N VAL A 111 -6.82 10.59 -13.77
CA VAL A 111 -7.28 9.60 -12.77
C VAL A 111 -8.44 10.16 -11.96
N GLY A 112 -9.63 9.62 -12.21
CA GLY A 112 -10.87 9.97 -11.52
C GLY A 112 -11.29 8.94 -10.46
N PRO A 113 -12.42 9.20 -9.77
CA PRO A 113 -12.94 8.28 -8.74
C PRO A 113 -13.29 6.87 -9.25
N ASP A 114 -13.66 6.76 -10.53
CA ASP A 114 -14.06 5.49 -11.14
C ASP A 114 -12.87 4.59 -11.52
N ASP A 115 -11.68 5.18 -11.61
CA ASP A 115 -10.43 4.43 -11.85
C ASP A 115 -9.91 3.76 -10.58
N LEU A 116 -10.41 4.21 -9.41
CA LEU A 116 -10.00 3.73 -8.09
C LEU A 116 -11.03 2.75 -7.50
N LYS A 117 -10.61 1.96 -6.52
CA LYS A 117 -11.49 1.01 -5.80
C LYS A 117 -12.38 1.70 -4.75
N ILE A 118 -12.88 2.91 -5.04
CA ILE A 118 -13.74 3.70 -4.15
C ILE A 118 -15.16 3.12 -4.06
N GLN A 119 -15.78 2.79 -5.18
CA GLN A 119 -17.14 2.22 -5.18
C GLN A 119 -17.21 0.88 -4.41
N PRO A 120 -16.28 -0.08 -4.60
CA PRO A 120 -16.23 -1.28 -3.79
C PRO A 120 -16.05 -1.00 -2.29
N LEU A 121 -15.28 0.03 -1.90
CA LEU A 121 -15.19 0.46 -0.51
C LEU A 121 -16.56 0.88 0.03
N LEU A 122 -17.28 1.75 -0.67
CA LEU A 122 -18.59 2.24 -0.23
C LEU A 122 -19.62 1.09 -0.12
N VAL A 123 -19.61 0.13 -1.02
CA VAL A 123 -20.44 -1.07 -0.94
C VAL A 123 -20.12 -1.86 0.33
N ARG A 124 -18.84 -2.06 0.61
CA ARG A 124 -18.37 -2.78 1.80
C ARG A 124 -18.79 -2.10 3.10
N LEU A 125 -18.74 -0.76 3.15
CA LEU A 125 -19.10 0.02 4.34
C LEU A 125 -20.61 -0.05 4.67
N ARG A 126 -21.47 -0.24 3.68
CA ARG A 126 -22.93 -0.41 3.87
C ARG A 126 -23.31 -1.71 4.57
N GLY A 127 -22.40 -2.66 4.70
CA GLY A 127 -22.63 -3.95 5.37
C GLY A 127 -22.83 -3.86 6.89
N GLY A 128 -22.68 -2.68 7.51
CA GLY A 128 -23.04 -2.40 8.91
C GLY A 128 -22.06 -2.91 9.98
N ALA A 129 -21.04 -3.67 9.61
CA ALA A 129 -20.04 -4.18 10.57
C ALA A 129 -18.97 -3.13 10.92
N VAL A 130 -18.69 -2.19 10.00
CA VAL A 130 -17.64 -1.18 10.14
C VAL A 130 -18.12 -0.01 10.97
N ARG A 131 -17.30 0.46 11.90
CA ARG A 131 -17.53 1.63 12.75
C ARG A 131 -16.53 2.75 12.47
N GLU A 132 -15.30 2.38 12.06
CA GLU A 132 -14.23 3.32 11.81
C GLU A 132 -13.55 3.05 10.46
N VAL A 133 -13.30 4.14 9.72
CA VAL A 133 -12.47 4.13 8.52
C VAL A 133 -11.25 5.03 8.77
N ILE A 134 -10.08 4.43 8.74
CA ILE A 134 -8.80 5.12 8.90
C ILE A 134 -8.26 5.41 7.50
N LEU A 135 -8.14 6.68 7.15
CA LEU A 135 -7.57 7.11 5.88
C LEU A 135 -6.05 7.17 6.01
N ALA A 136 -5.34 6.26 5.34
CA ALA A 136 -3.89 6.11 5.38
C ALA A 136 -3.28 6.32 3.99
N THR A 137 -3.82 7.29 3.23
CA THR A 137 -3.21 7.75 1.99
C THR A 137 -1.93 8.54 2.30
N ASN A 138 -1.00 8.62 1.34
CA ASN A 138 0.25 9.33 1.54
C ASN A 138 0.04 10.83 1.77
N PRO A 139 0.96 11.54 2.43
CA PRO A 139 0.86 12.99 2.71
C PRO A 139 1.25 13.85 1.50
N THR A 140 0.88 13.43 0.30
CA THR A 140 1.01 14.17 -0.97
C THR A 140 -0.24 15.01 -1.21
N ALA A 141 -0.21 15.93 -2.16
CA ALA A 141 -1.38 16.73 -2.53
C ALA A 141 -2.53 15.84 -3.02
N GLU A 142 -2.23 14.85 -3.85
CA GLU A 142 -3.18 13.87 -4.39
C GLU A 142 -3.73 12.96 -3.29
N GLY A 143 -2.88 12.48 -2.37
CA GLY A 143 -3.28 11.66 -1.24
C GLY A 143 -4.18 12.40 -0.26
N GLU A 144 -3.91 13.69 0.02
CA GLU A 144 -4.79 14.54 0.84
C GLU A 144 -6.12 14.82 0.14
N ALA A 145 -6.11 15.15 -1.15
CA ALA A 145 -7.33 15.34 -1.93
C ALA A 145 -8.20 14.07 -1.92
N THR A 146 -7.57 12.90 -2.08
CA THR A 146 -8.24 11.60 -2.02
C THR A 146 -8.85 11.34 -0.64
N ALA A 147 -8.10 11.62 0.44
CA ALA A 147 -8.60 11.49 1.81
C ALA A 147 -9.82 12.40 2.07
N LEU A 148 -9.75 13.67 1.65
CA LEU A 148 -10.86 14.61 1.79
C LEU A 148 -12.09 14.18 0.99
N TYR A 149 -11.88 13.67 -0.23
CA TYR A 149 -12.96 13.15 -1.06
C TYR A 149 -13.64 11.95 -0.39
N LEU A 150 -12.86 10.98 0.07
CA LEU A 150 -13.38 9.81 0.79
C LEU A 150 -14.12 10.21 2.07
N ALA A 151 -13.57 11.14 2.85
CA ALA A 151 -14.21 11.64 4.07
C ALA A 151 -15.59 12.23 3.78
N LYS A 152 -15.74 12.99 2.67
CA LYS A 152 -17.05 13.54 2.25
C LYS A 152 -18.07 12.45 1.89
N LEU A 153 -17.62 11.34 1.32
CA LEU A 153 -18.49 10.21 0.95
C LEU A 153 -18.85 9.33 2.15
N ILE A 154 -17.92 9.16 3.10
CA ILE A 154 -18.07 8.19 4.18
C ILE A 154 -18.76 8.79 5.41
N LYS A 155 -18.49 10.06 5.76
CA LYS A 155 -19.12 10.72 6.93
C LYS A 155 -20.66 10.67 6.92
N PRO A 156 -21.35 10.88 5.78
CA PRO A 156 -22.81 10.77 5.73
C PRO A 156 -23.36 9.37 6.04
N LEU A 157 -22.52 8.33 6.01
CA LEU A 157 -22.90 6.97 6.40
C LEU A 157 -22.92 6.78 7.93
N GLY A 158 -22.59 7.81 8.71
CA GLY A 158 -22.56 7.75 10.18
C GLY A 158 -21.31 7.05 10.74
N LEU A 159 -20.28 6.83 9.93
CA LEU A 159 -19.06 6.17 10.33
C LEU A 159 -18.04 7.18 10.86
N ARG A 160 -17.23 6.75 11.84
CA ARG A 160 -16.05 7.49 12.27
C ARG A 160 -15.01 7.48 11.16
N VAL A 161 -14.55 8.65 10.74
CA VAL A 161 -13.48 8.78 9.75
C VAL A 161 -12.30 9.44 10.44
N THR A 162 -11.19 8.76 10.45
CA THR A 162 -9.91 9.22 11.04
C THR A 162 -8.83 9.26 9.98
N ARG A 163 -7.75 9.96 10.26
CA ARG A 163 -6.54 10.09 9.42
C ARG A 163 -5.35 9.62 10.21
N ILE A 164 -4.40 8.91 9.58
CA ILE A 164 -3.12 8.64 10.25
C ILE A 164 -2.46 9.96 10.62
N ALA A 165 -1.83 10.01 11.80
CA ALA A 165 -1.15 11.20 12.29
C ALA A 165 0.04 11.56 11.38
N HIS A 166 0.21 12.85 11.14
CA HIS A 166 1.39 13.41 10.50
C HIS A 166 2.27 14.02 11.59
N GLY A 167 3.58 13.77 11.53
CA GLY A 167 4.47 14.30 12.55
C GLY A 167 5.93 13.96 12.29
N ILE A 168 6.77 14.36 13.24
CA ILE A 168 8.20 14.12 13.20
C ILE A 168 8.44 12.63 13.45
N PRO A 169 9.29 11.98 12.65
CA PRO A 169 9.61 10.57 12.86
C PRO A 169 10.32 10.37 14.21
N VAL A 170 10.02 9.26 14.87
CA VAL A 170 10.68 8.90 16.15
C VAL A 170 12.18 8.75 15.94
N GLY A 171 12.97 9.40 16.78
CA GLY A 171 14.44 9.43 16.68
C GLY A 171 15.00 10.48 15.71
N GLY A 172 14.13 11.29 15.10
CA GLY A 172 14.56 12.45 14.29
C GLY A 172 14.74 13.71 15.15
N ASP A 173 15.75 14.50 14.83
CA ASP A 173 15.97 15.81 15.44
C ASP A 173 15.09 16.88 14.80
N LEU A 174 14.54 17.78 15.60
CA LEU A 174 13.67 18.88 15.14
C LEU A 174 14.32 19.78 14.10
N GLU A 175 15.64 20.00 14.22
CA GLU A 175 16.38 20.89 13.35
C GLU A 175 16.48 20.40 11.89
N TYR A 176 16.31 19.06 11.67
CA TYR A 176 16.34 18.47 10.32
C TYR A 176 14.94 18.25 9.72
N ALA A 177 13.90 18.53 10.50
CA ALA A 177 12.54 18.43 9.97
C ALA A 177 12.20 19.64 9.09
N ASP A 178 11.59 19.36 7.93
CA ASP A 178 11.13 20.42 7.05
C ASP A 178 9.97 21.23 7.66
N VAL A 179 9.77 22.46 7.17
CA VAL A 179 8.78 23.42 7.71
C VAL A 179 7.35 22.87 7.66
N MET A 180 7.00 22.10 6.61
CA MET A 180 5.65 21.53 6.46
C MET A 180 5.41 20.44 7.49
N THR A 181 6.39 19.55 7.70
CA THR A 181 6.34 18.50 8.71
C THR A 181 6.22 19.08 10.11
N LEU A 182 7.00 20.12 10.45
CA LEU A 182 6.90 20.81 11.73
C LEU A 182 5.54 21.48 11.92
N GLY A 183 5.02 22.16 10.88
CA GLY A 183 3.70 22.78 10.92
C GLY A 183 2.60 21.77 11.23
N ARG A 184 2.56 20.63 10.49
CA ARG A 184 1.58 19.56 10.71
C ARG A 184 1.72 18.89 12.08
N ALA A 185 2.95 18.72 12.59
CA ALA A 185 3.20 18.17 13.92
C ALA A 185 2.64 19.10 15.03
N LEU A 186 2.80 20.43 14.87
CA LEU A 186 2.25 21.42 15.79
C LEU A 186 0.72 21.48 15.75
N GLU A 187 0.11 21.40 14.56
CA GLU A 187 -1.33 21.32 14.39
C GLU A 187 -1.92 20.07 15.06
N GLY A 188 -1.26 18.91 14.84
CA GLY A 188 -1.67 17.62 15.37
C GLY A 188 -1.21 17.34 16.82
N ARG A 189 -0.66 18.32 17.56
CA ARG A 189 -0.18 18.14 18.94
C ARG A 189 -1.28 17.63 19.88
N ARG A 190 -0.89 16.76 20.80
CA ARG A 190 -1.79 16.16 21.80
C ARG A 190 -1.49 16.72 23.19
N GLU A 191 -2.51 16.79 24.05
CA GLU A 191 -2.32 16.99 25.48
C GLU A 191 -1.62 15.78 26.09
N MET A 192 -0.75 16.05 27.08
CA MET A 192 -0.01 15.03 27.82
C MET A 192 -0.61 14.84 29.21
#